data_e71fae6690ffaa0a243f13dd74c53a0a
#
_entry.id   e71fae6690ffaa0a243f13dd74c53a0a
#
_cell.length_a   1.000
_cell.length_b   1.000
_cell.length_c   1.000
_cell.angle_alpha   90.00
_cell.angle_beta   90.00
_cell.angle_gamma   90.00
#
_symmetry.space_group_name_H-M   'P 1'
#
loop_
_entity.id
_entity.type
_entity.pdbx_description
1 polymer ?
#
loop_
_entity_poly.entity_id
_entity_poly.type
_entity_poly.pdbx_seq_one_letter_code
_entity_poly.pdbx_strand_id
1 'polypeptide(L)'
;KYHFITFFNYGNRIWDEEGKKIPKAFSVHKELMDDEAILGFPYNRQVTSKDFLPRERQKLEDAGNISSLMVGIFSTLFEGDVVNVALEGFSYGSKGNSFIDIIQYNTFLRKALIDKYSIENLSVFQPSHVKKLAGKGNANKHYMAEAFQNDVLKDKSLRSTKLWKWCQGKDFSTKIPKPIDDIIDAYFILKAMKANN
;
A
#
# COMPACT_ATOMS: atom_id res chain seq x y z
N LYS A 1 12.41 7.35 -11.99
CA LYS A 1 11.01 7.14 -12.45
C LYS A 1 10.18 6.56 -11.30
N TYR A 2 8.92 7.03 -11.14
CA TYR A 2 7.99 6.51 -10.13
C TYR A 2 7.02 5.54 -10.79
N HIS A 3 6.78 4.40 -10.12
CA HIS A 3 5.73 3.44 -10.45
C HIS A 3 4.86 3.27 -9.22
N PHE A 4 3.55 3.35 -9.40
CA PHE A 4 2.57 3.18 -8.32
C PHE A 4 1.90 1.81 -8.49
N ILE A 5 2.08 0.97 -7.49
CA ILE A 5 1.59 -0.40 -7.50
C ILE A 5 0.63 -0.55 -6.31
N THR A 6 -0.51 -1.16 -6.55
CA THR A 6 -1.51 -1.42 -5.49
C THR A 6 -1.93 -2.87 -5.51
N PHE A 7 -2.13 -3.42 -4.32
CA PHE A 7 -2.73 -4.74 -4.13
C PHE A 7 -4.11 -4.55 -3.50
N PHE A 8 -5.12 -5.19 -4.04
CA PHE A 8 -6.47 -5.02 -3.55
C PHE A 8 -7.24 -6.34 -3.49
N ASN A 9 -8.04 -6.49 -2.42
CA ASN A 9 -8.84 -7.68 -2.23
C ASN A 9 -10.07 -7.65 -3.14
N TYR A 10 -10.15 -8.61 -4.04
CA TYR A 10 -11.35 -8.79 -4.85
C TYR A 10 -12.53 -9.32 -4.04
N GLY A 11 -12.33 -10.18 -3.06
CA GLY A 11 -13.36 -10.77 -2.21
C GLY A 11 -14.67 -11.09 -2.95
N ASN A 12 -15.61 -11.76 -2.34
CA ASN A 12 -16.94 -12.04 -2.90
C ASN A 12 -17.84 -10.79 -3.09
N ARG A 13 -17.24 -9.60 -3.18
CA ARG A 13 -17.93 -8.31 -3.24
C ARG A 13 -17.61 -7.50 -4.50
N ILE A 14 -16.85 -8.06 -5.42
CA ILE A 14 -16.68 -7.45 -6.74
C ILE A 14 -17.74 -8.01 -7.64
N TRP A 15 -18.52 -7.12 -8.07
CA TRP A 15 -19.68 -7.35 -8.88
C TRP A 15 -19.30 -7.23 -10.35
N ASP A 16 -19.86 -8.19 -11.03
CA ASP A 16 -19.75 -8.39 -12.46
C ASP A 16 -20.45 -7.31 -13.26
N GLU A 17 -20.39 -7.48 -14.55
CA GLU A 17 -21.06 -6.67 -15.57
C GLU A 17 -22.59 -6.66 -15.43
N GLU A 18 -23.14 -7.39 -14.46
CA GLU A 18 -24.59 -7.60 -14.25
C GLU A 18 -25.23 -6.68 -13.20
N GLY A 19 -24.55 -5.62 -12.76
CA GLY A 19 -25.22 -4.52 -12.05
C GLY A 19 -25.24 -4.57 -10.54
N LYS A 20 -24.41 -5.35 -9.89
CA LYS A 20 -24.27 -5.31 -8.44
C LYS A 20 -23.26 -4.23 -8.01
N LYS A 21 -23.57 -3.51 -6.93
CA LYS A 21 -22.81 -2.36 -6.44
C LYS A 21 -21.36 -2.68 -6.16
N ILE A 22 -20.46 -2.18 -6.96
CA ILE A 22 -19.02 -2.11 -6.67
C ILE A 22 -18.83 -1.17 -5.47
N PRO A 23 -18.09 -1.54 -4.40
CA PRO A 23 -17.74 -0.61 -3.35
C PRO A 23 -17.08 0.64 -3.94
N LYS A 24 -17.46 1.83 -3.48
CA LYS A 24 -16.95 3.11 -3.99
C LYS A 24 -15.41 3.19 -4.03
N ALA A 25 -14.73 2.48 -3.10
CA ALA A 25 -13.27 2.36 -3.08
C ALA A 25 -12.73 1.62 -4.32
N PHE A 26 -13.46 0.64 -4.86
CA PHE A 26 -13.03 -0.09 -6.06
C PHE A 26 -13.23 0.73 -7.34
N SER A 27 -14.25 1.57 -7.40
CA SER A 27 -14.45 2.43 -8.59
C SER A 27 -13.26 3.35 -8.84
N VAL A 28 -12.62 3.86 -7.76
CA VAL A 28 -11.40 4.67 -7.87
C VAL A 28 -10.21 3.83 -8.32
N HIS A 29 -10.04 2.59 -7.80
CA HIS A 29 -8.99 1.69 -8.30
C HIS A 29 -9.16 1.40 -9.79
N LYS A 30 -10.37 1.08 -10.21
CA LYS A 30 -10.67 0.81 -11.62
C LYS A 30 -10.35 2.02 -12.50
N GLU A 31 -10.83 3.20 -12.14
CA GLU A 31 -10.53 4.45 -12.86
C GLU A 31 -9.02 4.68 -13.00
N LEU A 32 -8.26 4.53 -11.91
CA LEU A 32 -6.81 4.70 -11.93
C LEU A 32 -6.08 3.64 -12.76
N MET A 33 -6.59 2.41 -12.82
CA MET A 33 -6.02 1.34 -13.65
C MET A 33 -6.35 1.56 -15.12
N ASP A 34 -7.57 1.94 -15.45
CA ASP A 34 -8.00 2.24 -16.82
C ASP A 34 -7.20 3.43 -17.40
N ASP A 35 -6.89 4.43 -16.56
CA ASP A 35 -6.01 5.55 -16.91
C ASP A 35 -4.51 5.19 -16.88
N GLU A 36 -4.14 3.94 -16.58
CA GLU A 36 -2.76 3.49 -16.37
C GLU A 36 -1.98 4.35 -15.35
N ALA A 37 -2.69 4.95 -14.41
CA ALA A 37 -2.10 5.77 -13.35
C ALA A 37 -1.45 4.92 -12.26
N ILE A 38 -1.93 3.70 -12.09
CA ILE A 38 -1.40 2.67 -11.19
C ILE A 38 -1.36 1.31 -11.89
N LEU A 39 -0.50 0.42 -11.37
CA LEU A 39 -0.55 -1.01 -11.63
C LEU A 39 -1.33 -1.67 -10.50
N GLY A 40 -2.50 -2.21 -10.79
CA GLY A 40 -3.36 -2.85 -9.80
C GLY A 40 -3.29 -4.38 -9.87
N PHE A 41 -3.02 -5.02 -8.75
CA PHE A 41 -2.95 -6.48 -8.65
C PHE A 41 -4.02 -6.99 -7.69
N PRO A 42 -5.03 -7.71 -8.20
CA PRO A 42 -6.07 -8.29 -7.37
C PRO A 42 -5.56 -9.50 -6.60
N TYR A 43 -6.04 -9.68 -5.38
CA TYR A 43 -5.95 -10.93 -4.66
C TYR A 43 -7.31 -11.30 -4.10
N ASN A 44 -7.53 -12.59 -3.84
CA ASN A 44 -8.77 -13.07 -3.24
C ASN A 44 -8.49 -13.60 -1.84
N ARG A 45 -9.03 -12.91 -0.84
CA ARG A 45 -8.93 -13.34 0.55
C ARG A 45 -9.80 -14.57 0.80
N GLN A 46 -9.18 -15.66 1.26
CA GLN A 46 -9.82 -16.96 1.43
C GLN A 46 -10.41 -17.22 2.83
N VAL A 47 -10.41 -16.21 3.71
CA VAL A 47 -10.90 -16.36 5.09
C VAL A 47 -12.42 -16.34 5.12
N THR A 48 -13.04 -17.51 5.14
CA THR A 48 -14.50 -17.70 5.09
C THR A 48 -15.08 -18.35 6.34
N SER A 49 -14.31 -19.12 7.11
CA SER A 49 -14.78 -19.82 8.29
C SER A 49 -15.16 -18.86 9.42
N LYS A 50 -16.25 -19.18 10.12
CA LYS A 50 -16.67 -18.49 11.35
C LYS A 50 -16.07 -19.13 12.61
N ASP A 51 -15.70 -20.42 12.54
CA ASP A 51 -15.12 -21.17 13.65
C ASP A 51 -13.69 -20.71 13.89
N PHE A 52 -13.32 -20.57 15.17
CA PHE A 52 -12.04 -19.96 15.55
C PHE A 52 -10.84 -20.67 14.91
N LEU A 53 -10.68 -21.97 15.13
CA LEU A 53 -9.46 -22.69 14.69
C LEU A 53 -9.33 -22.78 13.15
N PRO A 54 -10.36 -23.16 12.39
CA PRO A 54 -10.32 -23.11 10.93
C PRO A 54 -10.05 -21.69 10.40
N ARG A 55 -10.66 -20.66 11.02
CA ARG A 55 -10.45 -19.28 10.62
C ARG A 55 -9.01 -18.83 10.81
N GLU A 56 -8.39 -19.15 11.94
CA GLU A 56 -6.99 -18.79 12.19
C GLU A 56 -6.05 -19.50 11.21
N ARG A 57 -6.29 -20.77 10.88
CA ARG A 57 -5.54 -21.48 9.82
C ARG A 57 -5.67 -20.79 8.47
N GLN A 58 -6.91 -20.46 8.07
CA GLN A 58 -7.15 -19.73 6.81
C GLN A 58 -6.45 -18.37 6.77
N LYS A 59 -6.37 -17.64 7.90
CA LYS A 59 -5.62 -16.37 7.97
C LYS A 59 -4.13 -16.56 7.72
N LEU A 60 -3.53 -17.60 8.29
CA LEU A 60 -2.10 -17.89 8.11
C LEU A 60 -1.79 -18.29 6.67
N GLU A 61 -2.60 -19.16 6.08
CA GLU A 61 -2.48 -19.57 4.66
C GLU A 61 -2.65 -18.37 3.73
N ASP A 62 -3.66 -17.54 3.98
CA ASP A 62 -3.96 -16.35 3.19
C ASP A 62 -2.82 -15.33 3.29
N ALA A 63 -2.26 -15.10 4.49
CA ALA A 63 -1.11 -14.22 4.68
C ALA A 63 0.13 -14.71 3.90
N GLY A 64 0.39 -16.01 3.91
CA GLY A 64 1.47 -16.62 3.13
C GLY A 64 1.26 -16.45 1.63
N ASN A 65 0.07 -16.75 1.14
CA ASN A 65 -0.28 -16.65 -0.28
C ASN A 65 -0.20 -15.22 -0.82
N ILE A 66 -0.74 -14.26 -0.07
CA ILE A 66 -0.69 -12.83 -0.44
C ILE A 66 0.75 -12.33 -0.44
N SER A 67 1.55 -12.67 0.58
CA SER A 67 2.95 -12.28 0.66
C SER A 67 3.77 -12.85 -0.50
N SER A 68 3.56 -14.11 -0.86
CA SER A 68 4.21 -14.77 -2.00
C SER A 68 3.81 -14.11 -3.33
N LEU A 69 2.52 -13.77 -3.50
CA LEU A 69 2.03 -13.05 -4.67
C LEU A 69 2.73 -11.68 -4.81
N MET A 70 2.77 -10.89 -3.72
CA MET A 70 3.41 -9.57 -3.72
C MET A 70 4.88 -9.65 -4.09
N VAL A 71 5.63 -10.54 -3.46
CA VAL A 71 7.06 -10.72 -3.73
C VAL A 71 7.30 -11.26 -5.14
N GLY A 72 6.47 -12.17 -5.62
CA GLY A 72 6.52 -12.68 -7.00
C GLY A 72 6.36 -11.56 -8.03
N ILE A 73 5.35 -10.70 -7.85
CA ILE A 73 5.12 -9.54 -8.73
C ILE A 73 6.30 -8.57 -8.68
N PHE A 74 6.82 -8.24 -7.49
CA PHE A 74 7.99 -7.37 -7.38
C PHE A 74 9.22 -7.98 -8.06
N SER A 75 9.44 -9.29 -7.92
CA SER A 75 10.55 -9.98 -8.56
C SER A 75 10.47 -9.93 -10.08
N THR A 76 9.28 -9.99 -10.65
CA THR A 76 9.06 -9.89 -12.10
C THR A 76 9.24 -8.44 -12.59
N LEU A 77 8.72 -7.46 -11.84
CA LEU A 77 8.79 -6.06 -12.24
C LEU A 77 10.20 -5.45 -12.12
N PHE A 78 11.03 -5.98 -11.22
CA PHE A 78 12.36 -5.49 -10.91
C PHE A 78 13.43 -6.57 -11.13
N GLU A 79 13.22 -7.43 -12.12
CA GLU A 79 14.18 -8.49 -12.47
C GLU A 79 15.53 -7.89 -12.86
N GLY A 80 16.61 -8.38 -12.23
CA GLY A 80 17.97 -7.91 -12.46
C GLY A 80 18.36 -6.63 -11.71
N ASP A 81 17.44 -5.97 -11.03
CA ASP A 81 17.70 -4.78 -10.24
C ASP A 81 18.14 -5.13 -8.80
N VAL A 82 18.96 -4.25 -8.20
CA VAL A 82 19.18 -4.25 -6.75
C VAL A 82 17.99 -3.60 -6.08
N VAL A 83 17.21 -4.41 -5.36
CA VAL A 83 15.95 -3.96 -4.72
C VAL A 83 16.20 -3.67 -3.25
N ASN A 84 16.05 -2.40 -2.88
CA ASN A 84 15.94 -1.97 -1.49
C ASN A 84 14.47 -1.79 -1.11
N VAL A 85 14.06 -2.36 0.01
CA VAL A 85 12.69 -2.36 0.48
C VAL A 85 12.55 -1.51 1.73
N ALA A 86 11.57 -0.64 1.75
CA ALA A 86 11.19 0.15 2.92
C ALA A 86 9.77 -0.17 3.36
N LEU A 87 9.57 -0.40 4.64
CA LEU A 87 8.26 -0.68 5.24
C LEU A 87 7.98 0.27 6.40
N GLU A 88 6.71 0.52 6.65
CA GLU A 88 6.28 1.15 7.89
C GLU A 88 6.27 0.12 9.03
N GLY A 89 6.72 0.54 10.20
CA GLY A 89 6.61 -0.21 11.44
C GLY A 89 5.20 -0.19 12.02
N PHE A 90 4.98 -0.97 13.08
CA PHE A 90 3.69 -0.99 13.75
C PHE A 90 3.45 0.27 14.58
N SER A 91 2.22 0.77 14.57
CA SER A 91 1.80 1.83 15.48
C SER A 91 1.46 1.23 16.86
N TYR A 92 2.18 1.64 17.89
CA TYR A 92 1.93 1.17 19.27
C TYR A 92 0.57 1.59 19.84
N GLY A 93 -0.15 2.53 19.19
CA GLY A 93 -1.48 2.95 19.59
C GLY A 93 -2.62 2.10 19.05
N SER A 94 -2.35 1.19 18.14
CA SER A 94 -3.37 0.31 17.55
C SER A 94 -3.77 -0.80 18.52
N LYS A 95 -5.07 -1.07 18.65
CA LYS A 95 -5.64 -2.05 19.57
C LYS A 95 -6.69 -2.92 18.87
N GLY A 96 -6.93 -4.12 19.44
CA GLY A 96 -7.99 -5.04 19.02
C GLY A 96 -7.57 -6.09 18.00
N ASN A 97 -8.53 -6.96 17.64
CA ASN A 97 -8.29 -8.12 16.77
C ASN A 97 -7.74 -7.75 15.38
N SER A 98 -8.21 -6.63 14.83
CA SER A 98 -7.71 -6.13 13.53
C SER A 98 -6.21 -5.82 13.56
N PHE A 99 -5.68 -5.39 14.72
CA PHE A 99 -4.25 -5.13 14.87
C PHE A 99 -3.44 -6.44 14.86
N ILE A 100 -3.96 -7.49 15.49
CA ILE A 100 -3.35 -8.84 15.46
C ILE A 100 -3.28 -9.35 14.02
N ASP A 101 -4.36 -9.23 13.27
CA ASP A 101 -4.39 -9.60 11.85
C ASP A 101 -3.33 -8.83 11.04
N ILE A 102 -3.22 -7.51 11.24
CA ILE A 102 -2.20 -6.69 10.59
C ILE A 102 -0.79 -7.17 10.92
N ILE A 103 -0.50 -7.51 12.19
CA ILE A 103 0.81 -8.04 12.58
C ILE A 103 1.09 -9.35 11.88
N GLN A 104 0.13 -10.28 11.84
CA GLN A 104 0.30 -11.57 11.18
C GLN A 104 0.65 -11.39 9.70
N TYR A 105 -0.15 -10.65 8.94
CA TYR A 105 0.08 -10.41 7.52
C TYR A 105 1.42 -9.70 7.27
N ASN A 106 1.75 -8.69 8.05
CA ASN A 106 3.03 -8.00 7.93
C ASN A 106 4.24 -8.90 8.26
N THR A 107 4.10 -9.82 9.22
CA THR A 107 5.18 -10.76 9.56
C THR A 107 5.47 -11.70 8.40
N PHE A 108 4.45 -12.26 7.76
CA PHE A 108 4.60 -13.10 6.57
C PHE A 108 5.23 -12.33 5.41
N LEU A 109 4.76 -11.10 5.16
CA LEU A 109 5.32 -10.24 4.11
C LEU A 109 6.80 -9.92 4.36
N ARG A 110 7.16 -9.51 5.57
CA ARG A 110 8.56 -9.22 5.95
C ARG A 110 9.44 -10.45 5.78
N LYS A 111 8.97 -11.62 6.22
CA LYS A 111 9.71 -12.88 6.04
C LYS A 111 9.94 -13.16 4.55
N ALA A 112 8.92 -13.08 3.73
CA ALA A 112 9.03 -13.32 2.29
C ALA A 112 9.96 -12.30 1.59
N LEU A 113 9.95 -11.03 2.01
CA LEU A 113 10.85 -9.99 1.50
C LEU A 113 12.29 -10.24 1.91
N ILE A 114 12.54 -10.66 3.17
CA ILE A 114 13.87 -11.00 3.66
C ILE A 114 14.43 -12.20 2.90
N ASP A 115 13.63 -13.25 2.69
CA ASP A 115 14.03 -14.45 1.98
C ASP A 115 14.41 -14.15 0.52
N LYS A 116 13.74 -13.17 -0.09
CA LYS A 116 13.97 -12.83 -1.50
C LYS A 116 15.08 -11.80 -1.71
N TYR A 117 15.14 -10.77 -0.87
CA TYR A 117 15.98 -9.59 -1.09
C TYR A 117 17.07 -9.39 -0.04
N SER A 118 17.19 -10.28 0.96
CA SER A 118 18.08 -10.18 2.11
C SER A 118 17.65 -9.14 3.17
N ILE A 119 18.07 -9.37 4.41
CA ILE A 119 17.75 -8.50 5.55
C ILE A 119 18.44 -7.12 5.43
N GLU A 120 19.61 -7.07 4.81
CA GLU A 120 20.41 -5.86 4.61
C GLU A 120 19.72 -4.86 3.70
N ASN A 121 18.86 -5.35 2.82
CA ASN A 121 18.08 -4.53 1.88
C ASN A 121 16.70 -4.13 2.44
N LEU A 122 16.38 -4.50 3.69
CA LEU A 122 15.09 -4.20 4.32
C LEU A 122 15.24 -3.12 5.39
N SER A 123 14.55 -2.00 5.20
CA SER A 123 14.45 -0.91 6.16
C SER A 123 13.03 -0.81 6.74
N VAL A 124 12.91 -0.64 8.06
CA VAL A 124 11.62 -0.47 8.73
C VAL A 124 11.61 0.86 9.47
N PHE A 125 10.68 1.73 9.12
CA PHE A 125 10.57 3.07 9.69
C PHE A 125 9.39 3.19 10.66
N GLN A 126 9.60 3.89 11.76
CA GLN A 126 8.49 4.21 12.66
C GLN A 126 7.48 5.15 12.00
N PRO A 127 6.16 4.98 12.20
CA PRO A 127 5.14 5.84 11.62
C PRO A 127 5.35 7.33 11.92
N SER A 128 5.78 7.68 13.14
CA SER A 128 6.08 9.06 13.52
C SER A 128 7.27 9.65 12.76
N HIS A 129 8.27 8.82 12.42
CA HIS A 129 9.41 9.25 11.61
C HIS A 129 8.96 9.54 10.17
N VAL A 130 8.19 8.63 9.57
CA VAL A 130 7.63 8.83 8.23
C VAL A 130 6.80 10.11 8.16
N LYS A 131 5.93 10.34 9.13
CA LYS A 131 5.08 11.54 9.20
C LYS A 131 5.86 12.85 9.41
N LYS A 132 7.02 12.81 10.09
CA LYS A 132 7.90 13.98 10.20
C LYS A 132 8.38 14.51 8.85
N LEU A 133 8.52 13.65 7.85
CA LEU A 133 8.92 14.05 6.50
C LEU A 133 7.82 14.81 5.74
N ALA A 134 6.58 14.70 6.20
CA ALA A 134 5.49 15.58 5.76
C ALA A 134 5.45 16.90 6.57
N GLY A 135 6.28 17.06 7.60
CA GLY A 135 6.41 18.29 8.40
C GLY A 135 6.21 18.10 9.90
N LYS A 136 5.43 17.10 10.35
CA LYS A 136 5.23 16.82 11.78
C LYS A 136 4.91 15.34 12.05
N GLY A 137 5.45 14.80 13.16
CA GLY A 137 5.34 13.38 13.50
C GLY A 137 3.94 12.85 13.84
N ASN A 138 2.98 13.75 14.05
CA ASN A 138 1.56 13.43 14.25
C ASN A 138 0.67 13.92 13.08
N ALA A 139 1.25 14.07 11.88
CA ALA A 139 0.50 14.49 10.70
C ALA A 139 -0.70 13.55 10.45
N ASN A 140 -1.86 14.14 10.22
CA ASN A 140 -3.05 13.42 9.77
C ASN A 140 -3.01 13.22 8.23
N LYS A 141 -3.96 12.46 7.69
CA LYS A 141 -3.99 12.12 6.26
C LYS A 141 -4.07 13.36 5.35
N HIS A 142 -4.85 14.36 5.71
CA HIS A 142 -4.97 15.59 4.91
C HIS A 142 -3.66 16.37 4.88
N TYR A 143 -2.99 16.48 6.02
CA TYR A 143 -1.68 17.11 6.10
C TYR A 143 -0.63 16.37 5.26
N MET A 144 -0.65 15.02 5.30
CA MET A 144 0.20 14.18 4.45
C MET A 144 -0.09 14.40 2.96
N ALA A 145 -1.36 14.52 2.58
CA ALA A 145 -1.74 14.78 1.18
C ALA A 145 -1.30 16.15 0.70
N GLU A 146 -1.45 17.19 1.51
CA GLU A 146 -0.97 18.54 1.20
C GLU A 146 0.56 18.55 1.03
N ALA A 147 1.28 17.91 1.96
CA ALA A 147 2.73 17.78 1.87
C ALA A 147 3.18 17.02 0.60
N PHE A 148 2.46 15.94 0.23
CA PHE A 148 2.69 15.22 -1.01
C PHE A 148 2.48 16.11 -2.23
N GLN A 149 1.41 16.88 -2.30
CA GLN A 149 1.16 17.84 -3.39
C GLN A 149 2.29 18.86 -3.52
N ASN A 150 2.77 19.41 -2.40
CA ASN A 150 3.89 20.34 -2.38
C ASN A 150 5.20 19.71 -2.87
N ASP A 151 5.46 18.43 -2.55
CA ASP A 151 6.62 17.69 -3.05
C ASP A 151 6.50 17.43 -4.55
N VAL A 152 5.30 17.06 -5.04
CA VAL A 152 5.05 16.85 -6.47
C VAL A 152 5.32 18.10 -7.29
N LEU A 153 4.96 19.28 -6.79
CA LEU A 153 5.23 20.54 -7.48
C LEU A 153 6.73 20.82 -7.65
N LYS A 154 7.56 20.29 -6.75
CA LYS A 154 9.03 20.43 -6.78
C LYS A 154 9.73 19.33 -7.56
N ASP A 155 9.15 18.14 -7.67
CA ASP A 155 9.74 16.99 -8.37
C ASP A 155 9.10 16.80 -9.75
N LYS A 156 9.87 17.10 -10.81
CA LYS A 156 9.43 16.97 -12.20
C LYS A 156 9.04 15.51 -12.54
N SER A 157 9.71 14.52 -11.95
CA SER A 157 9.43 13.10 -12.20
C SER A 157 8.09 12.68 -11.61
N LEU A 158 7.74 13.17 -10.41
CA LEU A 158 6.42 12.97 -9.80
C LEU A 158 5.34 13.72 -10.58
N ARG A 159 5.60 14.98 -10.92
CA ARG A 159 4.66 15.84 -11.63
C ARG A 159 4.29 15.32 -13.01
N SER A 160 5.17 14.56 -13.66
CA SER A 160 4.93 13.96 -14.98
C SER A 160 4.12 12.66 -14.90
N THR A 161 3.82 12.14 -13.72
CA THR A 161 3.07 10.88 -13.56
C THR A 161 1.60 11.02 -13.95
N LYS A 162 1.00 9.94 -14.47
CA LYS A 162 -0.44 9.87 -14.74
C LYS A 162 -1.25 9.98 -13.44
N LEU A 163 -0.74 9.42 -12.33
CA LEU A 163 -1.36 9.57 -11.01
C LEU A 163 -1.52 11.04 -10.60
N TRP A 164 -0.47 11.85 -10.77
CA TRP A 164 -0.58 13.28 -10.46
C TRP A 164 -1.61 13.98 -11.35
N LYS A 165 -1.60 13.70 -12.65
CA LYS A 165 -2.60 14.26 -13.57
C LYS A 165 -4.03 13.91 -13.15
N TRP A 166 -4.25 12.67 -12.69
CA TRP A 166 -5.54 12.24 -12.15
C TRP A 166 -5.92 12.98 -10.86
N CYS A 167 -4.94 13.28 -10.00
CA CYS A 167 -5.17 14.03 -8.75
C CYS A 167 -5.45 15.51 -8.96
N GLN A 168 -5.03 16.09 -10.08
CA GLN A 168 -5.22 17.52 -10.36
C GLN A 168 -6.71 17.89 -10.40
N GLY A 169 -7.05 18.96 -9.68
CA GLY A 169 -8.43 19.46 -9.59
C GLY A 169 -9.37 18.65 -8.69
N LYS A 170 -8.89 17.56 -8.08
CA LYS A 170 -9.68 16.81 -7.09
C LYS A 170 -9.50 17.39 -5.71
N ASP A 171 -10.61 17.56 -5.00
CA ASP A 171 -10.62 18.04 -3.61
C ASP A 171 -10.41 16.85 -2.64
N PHE A 172 -9.31 16.88 -1.91
CA PHE A 172 -8.99 15.92 -0.86
C PHE A 172 -9.21 16.46 0.56
N SER A 173 -9.85 17.63 0.70
CA SER A 173 -10.06 18.27 2.02
C SER A 173 -11.00 17.47 2.92
N THR A 174 -11.99 16.79 2.37
CA THR A 174 -12.99 16.03 3.15
C THR A 174 -12.63 14.56 3.27
N LYS A 175 -12.18 13.93 2.18
CA LYS A 175 -11.84 12.50 2.14
C LYS A 175 -10.85 12.20 1.03
N ILE A 176 -9.74 11.55 1.39
CA ILE A 176 -8.79 11.00 0.43
C ILE A 176 -9.26 9.58 0.08
N PRO A 177 -9.58 9.29 -1.19
CA PRO A 177 -10.06 7.95 -1.57
C PRO A 177 -8.94 6.92 -1.55
N LYS A 178 -9.28 5.66 -1.29
CA LYS A 178 -8.40 4.52 -1.56
C LYS A 178 -8.28 4.34 -3.09
N PRO A 179 -7.08 4.06 -3.60
CA PRO A 179 -5.81 3.79 -2.89
C PRO A 179 -4.91 5.03 -2.70
N ILE A 180 -5.39 6.24 -2.97
CA ILE A 180 -4.55 7.44 -2.97
C ILE A 180 -3.89 7.69 -1.60
N ASP A 181 -4.63 7.52 -0.51
CA ASP A 181 -4.06 7.69 0.83
C ASP A 181 -2.95 6.66 1.13
N ASP A 182 -3.10 5.40 0.70
CA ASP A 182 -2.08 4.37 0.86
C ASP A 182 -0.83 4.65 -0.01
N ILE A 183 -1.03 5.19 -1.20
CA ILE A 183 0.07 5.60 -2.09
C ILE A 183 0.85 6.77 -1.48
N ILE A 184 0.16 7.73 -0.87
CA ILE A 184 0.81 8.85 -0.17
C ILE A 184 1.65 8.34 1.02
N ASP A 185 1.11 7.42 1.81
CA ASP A 185 1.84 6.79 2.91
C ASP A 185 3.11 6.08 2.37
N ALA A 186 2.98 5.27 1.31
CA ALA A 186 4.10 4.59 0.67
C ALA A 186 5.15 5.58 0.10
N TYR A 187 4.73 6.71 -0.46
CA TYR A 187 5.64 7.76 -0.91
C TYR A 187 6.50 8.31 0.22
N PHE A 188 5.93 8.60 1.39
CA PHE A 188 6.71 9.10 2.52
C PHE A 188 7.62 8.04 3.13
N ILE A 189 7.26 6.75 3.06
CA ILE A 189 8.15 5.64 3.43
C ILE A 189 9.36 5.61 2.49
N LEU A 190 9.14 5.71 1.18
CA LEU A 190 10.21 5.81 0.18
C LEU A 190 11.10 7.04 0.40
N LYS A 191 10.49 8.18 0.74
CA LYS A 191 11.22 9.42 1.08
C LYS A 191 12.10 9.23 2.33
N ALA A 192 11.59 8.50 3.36
CA ALA A 192 12.37 8.14 4.54
C ALA A 192 13.59 7.29 4.18
N MET A 193 13.42 6.29 3.33
CA MET A 193 14.53 5.46 2.86
C MET A 193 15.60 6.30 2.15
N LYS A 194 15.19 7.18 1.23
CA LYS A 194 16.13 8.05 0.49
C LYS A 194 16.88 9.06 1.35
N ALA A 195 16.30 9.45 2.49
CA ALA A 195 16.94 10.40 3.42
C ALA A 195 17.97 9.73 4.34
N ASN A 196 17.97 8.38 4.44
CA ASN A 196 18.87 7.60 5.29
C ASN A 196 19.96 6.86 4.51
N ASN A 197 19.94 6.94 3.18
CA ASN A 197 20.98 6.48 2.27
C ASN A 197 21.82 7.68 1.77
#